data_0d81368af9b16a86aa25a5b0ee1ddd3a
#
_entry.id   0d81368af9b16a86aa25a5b0ee1ddd3a
#
_cell.length_a   1.000
_cell.length_b   1.000
_cell.length_c   1.000
_cell.angle_alpha   90.00
_cell.angle_beta   90.00
_cell.angle_gamma   90.00
#
_symmetry.space_group_name_H-M   'P 1'
#
loop_
_entity.id
_entity.type
_entity.pdbx_description
1 polymer ?
#
loop_
_entity_poly.entity_id
_entity_poly.type
_entity_poly.pdbx_seq_one_letter_code
_entity_poly.pdbx_strand_id
1 'polypeptide(L)'
;NVGTATADPVGAMKWLIEVIQDTVKTPIAIDSQKFDVLKAGLSVIKNEVLINSSKGDPEELDKYMTIAKEYNASLMCLTMDKCGIPQDVERRMEIAMKIVEKAVEHEFELSKVYIDPVLFPINVDQKQPALMFDIFNQIKMISDPPPHRNVGLSNFSQGTKEKRLLARIFLAMGISYGLDAAVMDVLDKDLM
;
A
#
# COMPACT_ATOMS: atom_id res chain seq x y z
N ASN A 1 -9.23 -3.23 -8.50
CA ASN A 1 -8.39 -3.47 -9.68
C ASN A 1 -9.20 -4.10 -10.80
N VAL A 2 -9.09 -3.57 -12.00
CA VAL A 2 -9.83 -4.07 -13.20
C VAL A 2 -8.99 -5.00 -14.08
N GLY A 3 -7.79 -5.36 -13.63
CA GLY A 3 -6.87 -6.22 -14.35
C GLY A 3 -6.17 -5.52 -15.53
N THR A 4 -5.20 -6.22 -16.11
CA THR A 4 -4.33 -5.69 -17.19
C THR A 4 -4.89 -5.89 -18.59
N ALA A 5 -5.82 -6.85 -18.78
CA ALA A 5 -6.37 -7.26 -20.07
C ALA A 5 -7.69 -6.56 -20.45
N THR A 6 -8.10 -5.54 -19.70
CA THR A 6 -9.36 -4.81 -19.94
C THR A 6 -9.18 -3.84 -21.12
N ALA A 7 -10.08 -3.92 -22.10
CA ALA A 7 -10.01 -3.08 -23.32
C ALA A 7 -10.28 -1.59 -22.99
N ASP A 8 -11.22 -1.30 -22.07
CA ASP A 8 -11.49 0.03 -21.53
C ASP A 8 -11.29 0.03 -19.99
N PRO A 9 -10.08 0.21 -19.49
CA PRO A 9 -9.82 0.19 -18.06
C PRO A 9 -10.40 1.41 -17.32
N VAL A 10 -10.60 2.54 -18.00
CA VAL A 10 -11.18 3.76 -17.44
C VAL A 10 -12.68 3.55 -17.17
N GLY A 11 -13.43 3.12 -18.18
CA GLY A 11 -14.85 2.82 -18.01
C GLY A 11 -15.11 1.66 -17.06
N ALA A 12 -14.30 0.60 -17.13
CA ALA A 12 -14.39 -0.55 -16.22
C ALA A 12 -14.14 -0.16 -14.76
N MET A 13 -13.20 0.75 -14.47
CA MET A 13 -12.95 1.22 -13.10
C MET A 13 -14.14 2.00 -12.55
N LYS A 14 -14.71 2.91 -13.33
CA LYS A 14 -15.90 3.66 -12.89
C LYS A 14 -17.06 2.71 -12.57
N TRP A 15 -17.39 1.83 -13.52
CA TRP A 15 -18.44 0.86 -13.33
C TRP A 15 -18.22 -0.03 -12.09
N LEU A 16 -17.00 -0.52 -11.90
CA LEU A 16 -16.69 -1.38 -10.75
C LEU A 16 -16.88 -0.65 -9.41
N ILE A 17 -16.41 0.61 -9.32
CA ILE A 17 -16.57 1.42 -8.11
C ILE A 17 -18.05 1.70 -7.82
N GLU A 18 -18.84 2.06 -8.85
CA GLU A 18 -20.29 2.30 -8.70
C GLU A 18 -21.00 1.05 -8.17
N VAL A 19 -20.75 -0.13 -8.75
CA VAL A 19 -21.35 -1.39 -8.31
C VAL A 19 -20.95 -1.74 -6.86
N ILE A 20 -19.67 -1.56 -6.49
CA ILE A 20 -19.20 -1.87 -5.14
C ILE A 20 -19.89 -0.95 -4.12
N GLN A 21 -19.91 0.35 -4.33
CA GLN A 21 -20.44 1.30 -3.35
C GLN A 21 -21.99 1.29 -3.26
N ASP A 22 -22.67 0.75 -4.26
CA ASP A 22 -24.11 0.46 -4.18
C ASP A 22 -24.40 -0.76 -3.29
N THR A 23 -23.40 -1.67 -3.16
CA THR A 23 -23.53 -2.92 -2.39
C THR A 23 -23.00 -2.78 -0.97
N VAL A 24 -21.87 -2.09 -0.75
CA VAL A 24 -21.20 -1.98 0.55
C VAL A 24 -20.88 -0.52 0.90
N LYS A 25 -20.78 -0.23 2.21
CA LYS A 25 -20.42 1.10 2.74
C LYS A 25 -18.99 1.15 3.31
N THR A 26 -18.24 0.07 3.17
CA THR A 26 -16.84 0.01 3.61
C THR A 26 -15.95 0.91 2.76
N PRO A 27 -14.80 1.38 3.29
CA PRO A 27 -13.78 2.05 2.49
C PRO A 27 -13.34 1.22 1.28
N ILE A 28 -13.00 1.89 0.19
CA ILE A 28 -12.61 1.24 -1.07
C ILE A 28 -11.15 1.57 -1.38
N ALA A 29 -10.32 0.54 -1.58
CA ALA A 29 -8.97 0.71 -2.10
C ALA A 29 -8.99 0.65 -3.63
N ILE A 30 -8.66 1.76 -4.30
CA ILE A 30 -8.52 1.82 -5.76
C ILE A 30 -7.09 1.45 -6.13
N ASP A 31 -6.94 0.27 -6.74
CA ASP A 31 -5.64 -0.27 -7.15
C ASP A 31 -5.46 -0.14 -8.66
N SER A 32 -4.56 0.74 -9.07
CA SER A 32 -4.13 0.90 -10.46
C SER A 32 -2.77 1.58 -10.56
N GLN A 33 -1.90 1.06 -11.45
CA GLN A 33 -0.66 1.71 -11.84
C GLN A 33 -0.85 2.84 -12.87
N LYS A 34 -2.04 2.94 -13.48
CA LYS A 34 -2.37 3.98 -14.46
C LYS A 34 -3.12 5.09 -13.77
N PHE A 35 -2.54 6.28 -13.77
CA PHE A 35 -3.09 7.44 -13.07
C PHE A 35 -4.46 7.87 -13.62
N ASP A 36 -4.68 7.79 -14.93
CA ASP A 36 -5.96 8.09 -15.57
C ASP A 36 -7.08 7.14 -15.11
N VAL A 37 -6.77 5.86 -14.96
CA VAL A 37 -7.70 4.84 -14.44
C VAL A 37 -8.02 5.11 -12.96
N LEU A 38 -7.01 5.45 -12.16
CA LEU A 38 -7.18 5.81 -10.76
C LEU A 38 -8.06 7.07 -10.63
N LYS A 39 -7.76 8.12 -11.39
CA LYS A 39 -8.55 9.35 -11.42
C LYS A 39 -10.00 9.10 -11.85
N ALA A 40 -10.21 8.19 -12.80
CA ALA A 40 -11.55 7.80 -13.21
C ALA A 40 -12.36 7.14 -12.08
N GLY A 41 -11.73 6.25 -11.30
CA GLY A 41 -12.36 5.67 -10.10
C GLY A 41 -12.68 6.71 -9.05
N LEU A 42 -11.73 7.61 -8.76
CA LEU A 42 -11.93 8.71 -7.81
C LEU A 42 -13.09 9.63 -8.22
N SER A 43 -13.30 9.87 -9.51
CA SER A 43 -14.36 10.78 -9.98
C SER A 43 -15.79 10.32 -9.68
N VAL A 44 -15.98 9.04 -9.32
CA VAL A 44 -17.31 8.45 -9.00
C VAL A 44 -17.38 7.94 -7.56
N ILE A 45 -16.32 8.10 -6.76
CA ILE A 45 -16.24 7.61 -5.38
C ILE A 45 -17.20 8.40 -4.46
N LYS A 46 -17.87 7.68 -3.55
CA LYS A 46 -18.73 8.24 -2.51
C LYS A 46 -18.31 7.73 -1.11
N ASN A 47 -17.64 6.57 -1.06
CA ASN A 47 -17.14 5.98 0.17
C ASN A 47 -15.76 6.58 0.51
N GLU A 48 -15.30 6.36 1.74
CA GLU A 48 -13.89 6.57 2.08
C GLU A 48 -13.00 5.78 1.11
N VAL A 49 -11.86 6.35 0.72
CA VAL A 49 -11.02 5.77 -0.32
C VAL A 49 -9.55 5.77 0.05
N LEU A 50 -8.88 4.66 -0.32
CA LEU A 50 -7.43 4.52 -0.29
C LEU A 50 -6.92 4.43 -1.73
N ILE A 51 -5.97 5.27 -2.07
CA ILE A 51 -5.24 5.18 -3.34
C ILE A 51 -4.12 4.15 -3.20
N ASN A 52 -4.14 3.09 -3.99
CA ASN A 52 -3.12 2.04 -4.01
C ASN A 52 -2.52 1.95 -5.43
N SER A 53 -1.33 2.46 -5.66
CA SER A 53 -0.35 3.12 -4.80
C SER A 53 0.50 4.12 -5.59
N SER A 54 1.26 4.96 -4.90
CA SER A 54 2.33 5.77 -5.46
C SER A 54 3.68 5.14 -5.17
N LYS A 55 4.69 5.37 -6.03
CA LYS A 55 6.09 5.13 -5.70
C LYS A 55 6.64 6.27 -4.86
N GLY A 56 7.83 6.06 -4.27
CA GLY A 56 8.55 7.06 -3.50
C GLY A 56 9.33 8.09 -4.33
N ASP A 57 9.10 8.19 -5.65
CA ASP A 57 9.67 9.25 -6.49
C ASP A 57 9.02 10.59 -6.17
N PRO A 58 9.79 11.68 -5.94
CA PRO A 58 9.24 12.98 -5.56
C PRO A 58 8.16 13.51 -6.51
N GLU A 59 8.38 13.44 -7.83
CA GLU A 59 7.42 13.88 -8.84
C GLU A 59 6.10 13.07 -8.81
N GLU A 60 6.20 11.77 -8.54
CA GLU A 60 5.04 10.90 -8.42
C GLU A 60 4.30 11.17 -7.11
N LEU A 61 5.02 11.35 -6.00
CA LEU A 61 4.45 11.72 -4.70
C LEU A 61 3.69 13.04 -4.78
N ASP A 62 4.26 14.09 -5.39
CA ASP A 62 3.61 15.39 -5.56
C ASP A 62 2.26 15.24 -6.28
N LYS A 63 2.25 14.47 -7.36
CA LYS A 63 1.05 14.22 -8.16
C LYS A 63 -0.03 13.44 -7.40
N TYR A 64 0.39 12.37 -6.65
CA TYR A 64 -0.54 11.51 -5.94
C TYR A 64 -1.05 12.14 -4.64
N MET A 65 -0.22 12.91 -3.92
CA MET A 65 -0.66 13.65 -2.72
C MET A 65 -1.63 14.77 -3.08
N THR A 66 -1.41 15.46 -4.21
CA THR A 66 -2.34 16.49 -4.70
C THR A 66 -3.73 15.89 -4.94
N ILE A 67 -3.83 14.77 -5.67
CA ILE A 67 -5.13 14.15 -5.95
C ILE A 67 -5.73 13.52 -4.69
N ALA A 68 -4.92 12.97 -3.80
CA ALA A 68 -5.39 12.41 -2.53
C ALA A 68 -6.05 13.49 -1.65
N LYS A 69 -5.46 14.70 -1.58
CA LYS A 69 -6.07 15.85 -0.90
C LYS A 69 -7.38 16.27 -1.54
N GLU A 70 -7.43 16.36 -2.87
CA GLU A 70 -8.65 16.75 -3.61
C GLU A 70 -9.85 15.86 -3.28
N TYR A 71 -9.60 14.54 -3.13
CA TYR A 71 -10.66 13.57 -2.83
C TYR A 71 -10.73 13.15 -1.36
N ASN A 72 -10.00 13.80 -0.47
CA ASN A 72 -9.89 13.45 0.95
C ASN A 72 -9.53 11.97 1.15
N ALA A 73 -8.70 11.41 0.25
CA ALA A 73 -8.31 10.01 0.21
C ALA A 73 -7.11 9.72 1.12
N SER A 74 -6.99 8.49 1.60
CA SER A 74 -5.73 7.95 2.10
C SER A 74 -4.82 7.55 0.93
N LEU A 75 -3.49 7.54 1.15
CA LEU A 75 -2.51 7.22 0.11
C LEU A 75 -1.54 6.14 0.59
N MET A 76 -1.44 5.06 -0.18
CA MET A 76 -0.39 4.06 -0.01
C MET A 76 0.83 4.44 -0.84
N CYS A 77 1.99 4.49 -0.21
CA CYS A 77 3.26 4.82 -0.82
C CYS A 77 4.23 3.64 -0.69
N LEU A 78 4.82 3.22 -1.80
CA LEU A 78 5.80 2.14 -1.84
C LEU A 78 7.20 2.68 -1.59
N THR A 79 8.03 1.97 -0.80
CA THR A 79 9.46 2.31 -0.63
C THR A 79 10.28 1.82 -1.83
N MET A 80 9.86 2.24 -3.02
CA MET A 80 10.57 2.01 -4.28
C MET A 80 10.61 3.30 -5.11
N ASP A 81 11.59 3.41 -5.98
CA ASP A 81 11.80 4.56 -6.85
C ASP A 81 12.11 4.12 -8.30
N LYS A 82 12.58 5.06 -9.16
CA LYS A 82 12.97 4.75 -10.56
C LYS A 82 14.07 3.69 -10.66
N CYS A 83 14.87 3.47 -9.61
CA CYS A 83 15.91 2.43 -9.56
C CYS A 83 15.32 1.06 -9.19
N GLY A 84 14.04 1.00 -8.84
CA GLY A 84 13.33 -0.22 -8.43
C GLY A 84 13.18 -0.33 -6.93
N ILE A 85 13.07 -1.59 -6.43
CA ILE A 85 12.87 -1.88 -5.01
C ILE A 85 14.24 -2.10 -4.36
N PRO A 86 14.64 -1.28 -3.35
CA PRO A 86 15.89 -1.47 -2.64
C PRO A 86 15.94 -2.80 -1.88
N GLN A 87 17.13 -3.38 -1.77
CA GLN A 87 17.33 -4.64 -1.06
C GLN A 87 17.68 -4.44 0.43
N ASP A 88 18.18 -3.27 0.79
CA ASP A 88 18.63 -2.93 2.14
C ASP A 88 17.62 -2.04 2.88
N VAL A 89 17.73 -2.04 4.22
CA VAL A 89 16.87 -1.28 5.12
C VAL A 89 17.10 0.22 4.98
N GLU A 90 18.36 0.64 4.90
CA GLU A 90 18.78 2.04 4.89
C GLU A 90 18.13 2.78 3.72
N ARG A 91 18.22 2.21 2.52
CA ARG A 91 17.65 2.84 1.32
C ARG A 91 16.12 2.86 1.35
N ARG A 92 15.47 1.82 1.87
CA ARG A 92 14.00 1.82 2.06
C ARG A 92 13.58 2.88 3.07
N MET A 93 14.35 3.07 4.14
CA MET A 93 14.08 4.11 5.14
C MET A 93 14.32 5.52 4.60
N GLU A 94 15.35 5.73 3.75
CA GLU A 94 15.53 7.01 3.04
C GLU A 94 14.30 7.37 2.20
N ILE A 95 13.72 6.40 1.48
CA ILE A 95 12.50 6.61 0.70
C ILE A 95 11.30 6.86 1.63
N ALA A 96 11.18 6.11 2.73
CA ALA A 96 10.11 6.33 3.72
C ALA A 96 10.17 7.74 4.33
N MET A 97 11.36 8.25 4.66
CA MET A 97 11.55 9.62 5.14
C MET A 97 11.14 10.65 4.09
N LYS A 98 11.49 10.45 2.81
CA LYS A 98 11.06 11.32 1.72
C LYS A 98 9.55 11.35 1.54
N ILE A 99 8.88 10.21 1.72
CA ILE A 99 7.41 10.14 1.68
C ILE A 99 6.82 11.02 2.78
N VAL A 100 7.36 10.95 4.01
CA VAL A 100 6.92 11.76 5.14
C VAL A 100 7.22 13.25 4.91
N GLU A 101 8.42 13.59 4.42
CA GLU A 101 8.78 14.98 4.05
C GLU A 101 7.79 15.55 3.03
N LYS A 102 7.47 14.80 1.97
CA LYS A 102 6.49 15.20 0.96
C LYS A 102 5.08 15.34 1.52
N ALA A 103 4.67 14.47 2.43
CA ALA A 103 3.38 14.62 3.11
C ALA A 103 3.31 15.92 3.91
N VAL A 104 4.39 16.29 4.62
CA VAL A 104 4.48 17.56 5.36
C VAL A 104 4.48 18.76 4.39
N GLU A 105 5.25 18.72 3.30
CA GLU A 105 5.27 19.77 2.27
C GLU A 105 3.87 20.02 1.67
N HIS A 106 3.10 18.97 1.45
CA HIS A 106 1.74 19.02 0.93
C HIS A 106 0.68 19.30 2.01
N GLU A 107 1.06 19.47 3.28
CA GLU A 107 0.11 19.52 4.41
C GLU A 107 -0.86 18.33 4.39
N PHE A 108 -0.36 17.14 4.03
CA PHE A 108 -1.12 15.90 3.96
C PHE A 108 -1.04 15.17 5.30
N GLU A 109 -2.18 14.78 5.84
CA GLU A 109 -2.26 14.14 7.16
C GLU A 109 -1.50 12.79 7.18
N LEU A 110 -0.52 12.64 8.08
CA LEU A 110 0.27 11.41 8.20
C LEU A 110 -0.59 10.20 8.60
N SER A 111 -1.70 10.41 9.28
CA SER A 111 -2.71 9.38 9.57
C SER A 111 -3.40 8.81 8.33
N LYS A 112 -3.25 9.44 7.17
CA LYS A 112 -3.75 8.98 5.87
C LYS A 112 -2.65 8.41 4.98
N VAL A 113 -1.41 8.39 5.44
CA VAL A 113 -0.26 7.82 4.72
C VAL A 113 -0.03 6.38 5.14
N TYR A 114 -0.02 5.46 4.18
CA TYR A 114 0.33 4.06 4.35
C TYR A 114 1.65 3.80 3.65
N ILE A 115 2.70 3.41 4.39
CA ILE A 115 3.99 3.04 3.81
C ILE A 115 4.07 1.54 3.66
N ASP A 116 4.26 1.06 2.42
CA ASP A 116 4.51 -0.34 2.10
C ASP A 116 5.98 -0.51 1.69
N PRO A 117 6.78 -1.21 2.50
CA PRO A 117 8.18 -1.43 2.21
C PRO A 117 8.45 -2.46 1.10
N VAL A 118 7.42 -2.98 0.47
CA VAL A 118 7.45 -3.96 -0.63
C VAL A 118 8.09 -5.29 -0.21
N LEU A 119 7.26 -6.18 0.30
CA LEU A 119 7.66 -7.50 0.78
C LEU A 119 7.94 -8.46 -0.39
N PHE A 120 9.13 -9.07 -0.41
CA PHE A 120 9.48 -10.12 -1.37
C PHE A 120 9.08 -11.51 -0.88
N PRO A 121 8.89 -12.47 -1.82
CA PRO A 121 8.65 -13.87 -1.46
C PRO A 121 9.81 -14.47 -0.66
N ILE A 122 9.48 -15.20 0.42
CA ILE A 122 10.48 -15.82 1.31
C ILE A 122 11.36 -16.86 0.61
N ASN A 123 10.86 -17.49 -0.46
CA ASN A 123 11.65 -18.42 -1.27
C ASN A 123 12.65 -17.71 -2.19
N VAL A 124 12.52 -16.41 -2.40
CA VAL A 124 13.48 -15.58 -3.12
C VAL A 124 14.55 -15.05 -2.16
N ASP A 125 14.14 -14.59 -0.98
CA ASP A 125 15.05 -14.10 0.05
C ASP A 125 14.52 -14.40 1.46
N GLN A 126 15.19 -15.33 2.15
CA GLN A 126 14.82 -15.76 3.50
C GLN A 126 15.10 -14.73 4.59
N LYS A 127 15.83 -13.63 4.27
CA LYS A 127 16.09 -12.54 5.23
C LYS A 127 14.94 -11.54 5.30
N GLN A 128 13.98 -11.60 4.36
CA GLN A 128 12.87 -10.65 4.28
C GLN A 128 12.11 -10.43 5.59
N PRO A 129 11.75 -11.45 6.39
CA PRO A 129 11.02 -11.19 7.63
C PRO A 129 11.78 -10.27 8.60
N ALA A 130 13.06 -10.56 8.85
CA ALA A 130 13.87 -9.75 9.76
C ALA A 130 14.04 -8.31 9.27
N LEU A 131 14.26 -8.14 7.96
CA LEU A 131 14.37 -6.84 7.31
C LEU A 131 13.06 -6.05 7.43
N MET A 132 11.91 -6.68 7.20
CA MET A 132 10.60 -6.03 7.31
C MET A 132 10.29 -5.62 8.74
N PHE A 133 10.57 -6.47 9.73
CA PHE A 133 10.32 -6.16 11.13
C PHE A 133 11.16 -4.97 11.62
N ASP A 134 12.42 -4.88 11.18
CA ASP A 134 13.26 -3.73 11.44
C ASP A 134 12.70 -2.43 10.81
N ILE A 135 12.28 -2.49 9.54
CA ILE A 135 11.67 -1.35 8.85
C ILE A 135 10.38 -0.90 9.56
N PHE A 136 9.49 -1.80 9.99
CA PHE A 136 8.26 -1.42 10.70
C PHE A 136 8.57 -0.66 11.99
N ASN A 137 9.55 -1.12 12.78
CA ASN A 137 9.99 -0.43 13.98
C ASN A 137 10.55 0.97 13.67
N GLN A 138 11.34 1.10 12.60
CA GLN A 138 11.94 2.38 12.23
C GLN A 138 10.88 3.36 11.70
N ILE A 139 9.94 2.92 10.84
CA ILE A 139 8.85 3.78 10.35
C ILE A 139 8.00 4.32 11.52
N LYS A 140 7.75 3.50 12.54
CA LYS A 140 7.02 3.93 13.74
C LYS A 140 7.69 5.10 14.48
N MET A 141 8.98 5.31 14.28
CA MET A 141 9.77 6.36 14.97
C MET A 141 10.03 7.61 14.11
N ILE A 142 9.59 7.62 12.84
CA ILE A 142 9.88 8.75 11.92
C ILE A 142 9.17 10.03 12.35
N SER A 143 7.94 9.93 12.88
CA SER A 143 7.09 11.08 13.22
C SER A 143 6.07 10.72 14.32
N ASP A 144 5.39 11.75 14.84
CA ASP A 144 4.28 11.60 15.78
C ASP A 144 3.10 12.49 15.32
N PRO A 145 1.95 11.92 14.89
CA PRO A 145 1.72 10.48 14.72
C PRO A 145 2.56 9.87 13.57
N PRO A 146 2.90 8.58 13.65
CA PRO A 146 3.60 7.90 12.57
C PRO A 146 2.65 7.54 11.42
N PRO A 147 3.16 7.42 10.16
CA PRO A 147 2.37 6.84 9.08
C PRO A 147 2.06 5.36 9.36
N HIS A 148 1.02 4.84 8.71
CA HIS A 148 0.67 3.42 8.78
C HIS A 148 1.72 2.55 8.07
N ARG A 149 1.96 1.33 8.58
CA ARG A 149 2.86 0.31 8.00
C ARG A 149 2.00 -0.76 7.36
N ASN A 150 2.12 -0.90 6.05
CA ASN A 150 1.37 -1.86 5.26
C ASN A 150 2.27 -2.90 4.60
N VAL A 151 1.71 -4.06 4.28
CA VAL A 151 2.33 -5.04 3.39
C VAL A 151 1.31 -5.71 2.47
N GLY A 152 1.73 -6.07 1.26
CA GLY A 152 1.05 -7.04 0.44
C GLY A 152 1.36 -8.47 0.93
N LEU A 153 0.58 -8.96 1.89
CA LEU A 153 0.86 -10.22 2.61
C LEU A 153 0.96 -11.44 1.69
N SER A 154 0.16 -11.48 0.62
CA SER A 154 0.18 -12.57 -0.35
C SER A 154 1.53 -12.73 -1.07
N ASN A 155 2.34 -11.68 -1.14
CA ASN A 155 3.66 -11.72 -1.77
C ASN A 155 4.63 -12.59 -0.96
N PHE A 156 4.56 -12.52 0.37
CA PHE A 156 5.51 -13.21 1.27
C PHE A 156 5.57 -14.71 1.03
N SER A 157 4.43 -15.35 0.91
CA SER A 157 4.32 -16.81 0.82
C SER A 157 4.13 -17.32 -0.61
N GLN A 158 4.24 -16.44 -1.61
CA GLN A 158 4.08 -16.81 -3.02
C GLN A 158 5.10 -17.87 -3.44
N GLY A 159 4.63 -18.92 -4.12
CA GLY A 159 5.49 -20.02 -4.60
C GLY A 159 5.93 -21.02 -3.51
N THR A 160 5.44 -20.90 -2.28
CA THR A 160 5.71 -21.87 -1.20
C THR A 160 4.60 -22.91 -1.07
N LYS A 161 4.92 -24.07 -0.47
CA LYS A 161 3.95 -25.15 -0.21
C LYS A 161 2.98 -24.76 0.92
N GLU A 162 3.50 -24.17 2.01
CA GLU A 162 2.75 -23.78 3.21
C GLU A 162 2.33 -22.32 3.18
N LYS A 163 1.77 -21.90 2.03
CA LYS A 163 1.44 -20.50 1.74
C LYS A 163 0.63 -19.82 2.86
N ARG A 164 -0.45 -20.47 3.31
CA ARG A 164 -1.34 -19.91 4.33
C ARG A 164 -0.67 -19.82 5.70
N LEU A 165 0.00 -20.89 6.13
CA LEU A 165 0.71 -20.92 7.41
C LEU A 165 1.78 -19.82 7.50
N LEU A 166 2.60 -19.67 6.46
CA LEU A 166 3.63 -18.64 6.40
C LEU A 166 3.03 -17.23 6.46
N ALA A 167 1.96 -16.95 5.72
CA ALA A 167 1.27 -15.67 5.75
C ALA A 167 0.74 -15.34 7.14
N ARG A 168 0.10 -16.29 7.82
CA ARG A 168 -0.43 -16.13 9.19
C ARG A 168 0.67 -15.86 10.21
N ILE A 169 1.77 -16.64 10.15
CA ILE A 169 2.92 -16.44 11.04
C ILE A 169 3.53 -15.05 10.83
N PHE A 170 3.76 -14.66 9.56
CA PHE A 170 4.31 -13.35 9.24
C PHE A 170 3.42 -12.22 9.74
N LEU A 171 2.10 -12.32 9.55
CA LEU A 171 1.14 -11.31 10.03
C LEU A 171 1.20 -11.17 11.56
N ALA A 172 1.11 -12.30 12.28
CA ALA A 172 1.15 -12.30 13.74
C ALA A 172 2.45 -11.70 14.29
N MET A 173 3.59 -12.06 13.71
CA MET A 173 4.89 -11.47 14.06
C MET A 173 4.96 -9.98 13.67
N GLY A 174 4.54 -9.63 12.45
CA GLY A 174 4.57 -8.26 11.95
C GLY A 174 3.79 -7.29 12.84
N ILE A 175 2.63 -7.68 13.35
CA ILE A 175 1.82 -6.90 14.29
C ILE A 175 2.64 -6.56 15.55
N SER A 176 3.40 -7.51 16.10
CA SER A 176 4.24 -7.26 17.28
C SER A 176 5.40 -6.28 17.02
N TYR A 177 5.80 -6.12 15.76
CA TYR A 177 6.80 -5.15 15.30
C TYR A 177 6.20 -3.83 14.77
N GLY A 178 4.88 -3.68 14.86
CA GLY A 178 4.20 -2.44 14.51
C GLY A 178 3.51 -2.39 13.16
N LEU A 179 3.40 -3.53 12.44
CA LEU A 179 2.54 -3.63 11.27
C LEU A 179 1.09 -3.38 11.70
N ASP A 180 0.39 -2.48 11.04
CA ASP A 180 -0.98 -2.08 11.37
C ASP A 180 -1.95 -2.11 10.18
N ALA A 181 -1.46 -2.43 8.99
CA ALA A 181 -2.27 -2.64 7.81
C ALA A 181 -1.71 -3.78 6.94
N ALA A 182 -2.57 -4.51 6.24
CA ALA A 182 -2.14 -5.54 5.29
C ALA A 182 -3.16 -5.71 4.15
N VAL A 183 -2.65 -5.84 2.92
CA VAL A 183 -3.43 -6.35 1.79
C VAL A 183 -3.36 -7.87 1.82
N MET A 184 -4.47 -8.53 2.12
CA MET A 184 -4.50 -9.98 2.40
C MET A 184 -5.76 -10.66 1.86
N ASP A 185 -5.76 -11.99 1.83
CA ASP A 185 -6.90 -12.80 1.41
C ASP A 185 -7.93 -12.92 2.56
N VAL A 186 -9.01 -12.15 2.46
CA VAL A 186 -10.12 -12.18 3.45
C VAL A 186 -10.93 -13.47 3.44
N LEU A 187 -10.73 -14.37 2.48
CA LEU A 187 -11.37 -15.68 2.43
C LEU A 187 -10.60 -16.73 3.24
N ASP A 188 -9.40 -16.42 3.70
CA ASP A 188 -8.65 -17.24 4.65
C ASP A 188 -9.18 -17.00 6.07
N LYS A 189 -10.13 -17.85 6.49
CA LYS A 189 -10.85 -17.73 7.78
C LYS A 189 -9.95 -17.75 9.02
N ASP A 190 -8.78 -18.39 8.92
CA ASP A 190 -7.86 -18.46 10.05
C ASP A 190 -6.89 -17.26 10.07
N LEU A 191 -6.91 -16.44 9.02
CA LEU A 191 -6.16 -15.19 8.93
C LEU A 191 -6.96 -14.02 9.52
N MET A 192 -8.29 -14.10 9.44
CA MET A 192 -9.25 -13.12 9.98
C MET A 192 -9.63 -13.44 11.43
#